data_96eedb2e7a53ca4bf9662add7415b47c
#
_entry.id   96eedb2e7a53ca4bf9662add7415b47c
#
_cell.length_a   1.000
_cell.length_b   1.000
_cell.length_c   1.000
_cell.angle_alpha   90.00
_cell.angle_beta   90.00
_cell.angle_gamma   90.00
#
_symmetry.space_group_name_H-M   'P 1'
#
loop_
_entity.id
_entity.type
_entity.pdbx_description
1 polymer ?
#
loop_
_entity_poly.entity_id
_entity_poly.type
_entity_poly.pdbx_seq_one_letter_code
_entity_poly.pdbx_strand_id
1 'polypeptide(L)'
;MKTKKPTINLPTLGWREWVSLPELGIARIKAKVDTGARTSAIHAFSLERISLKRVRFAVHPIQKSTKTVWCEAQVLEDRWVSDSGGNRELRPVILTSMRLGDVAAEIEVTLTTRETMLFRMLLGRTAINGHYTVNPAASFLMGKRQ
;
A
#
# COMPACT_ATOMS: atom_id res chain seq x y z
N MET A 1 -9.08 29.13 -29.72
CA MET A 1 -10.17 28.60 -28.88
C MET A 1 -9.65 27.53 -27.95
N LYS A 2 -10.00 27.65 -26.72
CA LYS A 2 -9.51 26.74 -25.71
C LYS A 2 -10.26 25.42 -25.78
N THR A 3 -9.56 24.34 -26.06
CA THR A 3 -10.17 23.01 -26.08
C THR A 3 -10.38 22.55 -24.65
N LYS A 4 -11.63 22.28 -24.31
CA LYS A 4 -11.96 21.79 -22.98
C LYS A 4 -11.52 20.34 -22.85
N LYS A 5 -10.65 20.04 -21.89
CA LYS A 5 -10.28 18.66 -21.63
C LYS A 5 -11.50 17.90 -21.08
N PRO A 6 -11.69 16.65 -21.47
CA PRO A 6 -12.76 15.86 -20.89
C PRO A 6 -12.58 15.80 -19.35
N THR A 7 -13.67 15.99 -18.66
CA THR A 7 -13.68 15.81 -17.20
C THR A 7 -13.58 14.33 -16.91
N ILE A 8 -12.51 13.91 -16.25
CA ILE A 8 -12.34 12.54 -15.82
C ILE A 8 -12.80 12.46 -14.38
N ASN A 9 -13.86 11.70 -14.16
CA ASN A 9 -14.38 11.46 -12.82
C ASN A 9 -13.60 10.30 -12.21
N LEU A 10 -12.66 10.65 -11.32
CA LEU A 10 -11.92 9.64 -10.58
C LEU A 10 -12.78 9.14 -9.41
N PRO A 11 -12.70 7.85 -9.09
CA PRO A 11 -13.35 7.36 -7.89
C PRO A 11 -12.74 8.00 -6.65
N THR A 12 -13.53 8.11 -5.60
CA THR A 12 -13.12 8.75 -4.35
C THR A 12 -12.88 7.71 -3.27
N LEU A 13 -11.72 7.79 -2.63
CA LEU A 13 -11.39 6.98 -1.47
C LEU A 13 -11.83 7.68 -0.19
N GLY A 14 -12.16 6.89 0.83
CA GLY A 14 -12.22 7.37 2.20
C GLY A 14 -10.83 7.44 2.80
N TRP A 15 -10.75 7.71 4.11
CA TRP A 15 -9.45 7.76 4.78
C TRP A 15 -8.86 6.37 5.02
N ARG A 16 -9.67 5.32 4.86
CA ARG A 16 -9.26 3.92 4.90
C ARG A 16 -10.09 3.11 3.92
N GLU A 17 -9.46 2.10 3.33
CA GLU A 17 -10.08 1.25 2.32
C GLU A 17 -9.56 -0.18 2.42
N TRP A 18 -10.36 -1.13 1.93
CA TRP A 18 -9.88 -2.49 1.72
C TRP A 18 -9.18 -2.59 0.37
N VAL A 19 -8.01 -3.21 0.38
CA VAL A 19 -7.15 -3.37 -0.79
C VAL A 19 -6.85 -4.85 -0.99
N SER A 20 -6.73 -5.26 -2.23
CA SER A 20 -6.26 -6.59 -2.61
C SER A 20 -4.88 -6.48 -3.25
N LEU A 21 -3.98 -7.38 -2.88
CA LEU A 21 -2.63 -7.48 -3.44
C LEU A 21 -2.46 -8.90 -3.95
N PRO A 22 -3.04 -9.21 -5.14
CA PRO A 22 -3.16 -10.60 -5.59
C PRO A 22 -1.83 -11.30 -5.83
N GLU A 23 -0.82 -10.59 -6.32
CA GLU A 23 0.50 -11.20 -6.56
C GLU A 23 1.21 -11.60 -5.27
N LEU A 24 0.84 -11.00 -4.15
CA LEU A 24 1.38 -11.35 -2.84
C LEU A 24 0.52 -12.39 -2.11
N GLY A 25 -0.57 -12.82 -2.72
CA GLY A 25 -1.50 -13.73 -2.08
C GLY A 25 -2.33 -13.09 -0.96
N ILE A 26 -2.39 -11.77 -0.92
CA ILE A 26 -3.16 -11.04 0.08
C ILE A 26 -4.51 -10.71 -0.52
N ALA A 27 -5.55 -11.46 -0.10
CA ALA A 27 -6.89 -11.28 -0.61
C ALA A 27 -7.49 -9.93 -0.21
N ARG A 28 -7.19 -9.48 1.00
CA ARG A 28 -7.62 -8.17 1.48
C ARG A 28 -6.73 -7.72 2.64
N ILE A 29 -6.47 -6.43 2.65
CA ILE A 29 -5.74 -5.77 3.73
C ILE A 29 -6.33 -4.37 3.88
N LYS A 30 -6.52 -3.94 5.11
CA LYS A 30 -7.03 -2.60 5.37
C LYS A 30 -5.89 -1.60 5.25
N ALA A 31 -6.04 -0.66 4.35
CA ALA A 31 -5.05 0.38 4.14
C ALA A 31 -5.55 1.72 4.67
N LYS A 32 -4.66 2.43 5.34
CA LYS A 32 -4.89 3.83 5.70
C LYS A 32 -4.37 4.69 4.55
N VAL A 33 -5.19 5.60 4.08
CA VAL A 33 -4.81 6.54 3.03
C VAL A 33 -3.94 7.63 3.65
N ASP A 34 -2.71 7.75 3.16
CA ASP A 34 -1.73 8.69 3.69
C ASP A 34 -1.15 9.53 2.55
N THR A 35 -1.77 10.67 2.29
CA THR A 35 -1.31 11.57 1.22
C THR A 35 0.00 12.27 1.57
N GLY A 36 0.41 12.23 2.84
CA GLY A 36 1.70 12.74 3.28
C GLY A 36 2.86 11.81 2.94
N ALA A 37 2.58 10.52 2.75
CA ALA A 37 3.61 9.55 2.36
C ALA A 37 3.70 9.50 0.83
N ARG A 38 4.92 9.55 0.31
CA ARG A 38 5.13 9.42 -1.13
C ARG A 38 4.79 8.03 -1.63
N THR A 39 5.28 7.01 -0.94
CA THR A 39 5.19 5.60 -1.34
C THR A 39 4.37 4.82 -0.33
N SER A 40 3.62 3.86 -0.82
CA SER A 40 2.87 2.93 0.03
C SER A 40 3.83 2.09 0.88
N ALA A 41 3.34 1.57 2.00
CA ALA A 41 4.14 0.76 2.91
C ALA A 41 3.31 -0.40 3.45
N ILE A 42 3.96 -1.54 3.61
CA ILE A 42 3.37 -2.72 4.26
C ILE A 42 4.22 -3.05 5.49
N HIS A 43 3.54 -3.26 6.61
CA HIS A 43 4.18 -3.79 7.81
C HIS A 43 4.26 -5.32 7.71
N ALA A 44 5.49 -5.83 7.80
CA ALA A 44 5.76 -7.26 7.87
C ALA A 44 6.29 -7.59 9.26
N PHE A 45 5.76 -8.62 9.89
CA PHE A 45 6.31 -9.05 11.18
C PHE A 45 7.56 -9.91 11.02
N SER A 46 7.82 -10.38 9.82
CA SER A 46 9.05 -11.10 9.47
C SER A 46 9.49 -10.66 8.10
N LEU A 47 10.77 -10.35 7.95
CA LEU A 47 11.35 -9.86 6.71
C LEU A 47 12.73 -10.47 6.55
N GLU A 48 12.90 -11.28 5.53
CA GLU A 48 14.14 -11.97 5.26
C GLU A 48 14.62 -11.68 3.84
N ARG A 49 15.87 -11.22 3.75
CA ARG A 49 16.49 -11.01 2.44
C ARG A 49 17.03 -12.37 1.96
N ILE A 50 16.41 -12.91 0.91
CA ILE A 50 16.82 -14.21 0.36
C ILE A 50 18.06 -14.05 -0.51
N SER A 51 18.09 -12.97 -1.28
CA SER A 51 19.21 -12.63 -2.16
C SER A 51 19.25 -11.13 -2.33
N LEU A 52 20.20 -10.63 -3.10
CA LEU A 52 20.33 -9.19 -3.35
C LEU A 52 19.04 -8.57 -3.87
N LYS A 53 18.29 -9.32 -4.69
CA LYS A 53 17.10 -8.81 -5.37
C LYS A 53 15.82 -9.55 -5.00
N ARG A 54 15.82 -10.33 -3.92
CA ARG A 54 14.63 -11.07 -3.54
C ARG A 54 14.44 -11.06 -2.04
N VAL A 55 13.18 -10.88 -1.62
CA VAL A 55 12.79 -10.81 -0.21
C VAL A 55 11.63 -11.75 0.04
N ARG A 56 11.64 -12.37 1.23
CA ARG A 56 10.53 -13.15 1.75
C ARG A 56 10.05 -12.48 3.02
N PHE A 57 8.74 -12.32 3.14
CA PHE A 57 8.18 -11.62 4.28
C PHE A 57 6.81 -12.18 4.64
N ALA A 58 6.41 -11.93 5.89
CA ALA A 58 5.16 -12.41 6.42
C ALA A 58 4.34 -11.25 6.95
N VAL A 59 3.06 -11.26 6.62
CA VAL A 59 2.12 -10.18 6.93
C VAL A 59 0.93 -10.74 7.70
N HIS A 60 0.44 -9.98 8.66
CA HIS A 60 -0.87 -10.20 9.28
C HIS A 60 -1.85 -9.21 8.65
N PRO A 61 -2.50 -9.55 7.53
CA PRO A 61 -3.28 -8.55 6.79
C PRO A 61 -4.56 -8.12 7.51
N ILE A 62 -5.06 -8.94 8.42
CA ILE A 62 -6.29 -8.67 9.15
C ILE A 62 -5.95 -8.21 10.56
N GLN A 63 -6.41 -7.02 10.93
CA GLN A 63 -6.24 -6.49 12.28
C GLN A 63 -6.83 -7.45 13.32
N LYS A 64 -6.16 -7.56 14.46
CA LYS A 64 -6.58 -8.42 15.57
C LYS A 64 -6.70 -9.90 15.22
N SER A 65 -6.03 -10.33 14.16
CA SER A 65 -5.99 -11.72 13.72
C SER A 65 -4.54 -12.17 13.58
N THR A 66 -4.30 -13.43 13.87
CA THR A 66 -2.98 -14.05 13.68
C THR A 66 -2.83 -14.72 12.32
N LYS A 67 -3.84 -14.58 11.46
CA LYS A 67 -3.76 -15.13 10.11
C LYS A 67 -2.52 -14.57 9.42
N THR A 68 -1.68 -15.46 8.95
CA THR A 68 -0.39 -15.11 8.35
C THR A 68 -0.41 -15.38 6.85
N VAL A 69 0.09 -14.43 6.08
CA VAL A 69 0.34 -14.62 4.66
C VAL A 69 1.84 -14.47 4.44
N TRP A 70 2.45 -15.52 3.89
CA TRP A 70 3.86 -15.50 3.49
C TRP A 70 3.96 -15.03 2.05
N CYS A 71 4.84 -14.08 1.81
CA CYS A 71 5.01 -13.44 0.52
C CYS A 71 6.46 -13.53 0.09
N GLU A 72 6.68 -13.59 -1.22
CA GLU A 72 7.99 -13.39 -1.82
C GLU A 72 7.86 -12.37 -2.92
N ALA A 73 8.86 -11.53 -3.08
CA ALA A 73 8.85 -10.52 -4.12
C ALA A 73 10.26 -10.15 -4.55
N GLN A 74 10.36 -9.68 -5.77
CA GLN A 74 11.60 -9.09 -6.27
C GLN A 74 11.76 -7.69 -5.68
N VAL A 75 12.97 -7.40 -5.22
CA VAL A 75 13.32 -6.07 -4.71
C VAL A 75 13.70 -5.19 -5.90
N LEU A 76 12.98 -4.09 -6.07
CA LEU A 76 13.27 -3.10 -7.10
C LEU A 76 14.52 -2.29 -6.72
N GLU A 77 14.57 -1.83 -5.49
CA GLU A 77 15.67 -1.06 -4.92
C GLU A 77 15.51 -0.99 -3.41
N ASP A 78 16.55 -0.53 -2.72
CA ASP A 78 16.44 -0.13 -1.33
C ASP A 78 16.32 1.39 -1.28
N ARG A 79 15.43 1.89 -0.46
CA ARG A 79 15.12 3.31 -0.40
C ARG A 79 15.08 3.80 1.04
N TRP A 80 15.69 4.96 1.29
CA TRP A 80 15.59 5.61 2.57
C TRP A 80 14.20 6.22 2.73
N VAL A 81 13.55 5.89 3.82
CA VAL A 81 12.22 6.40 4.15
C VAL A 81 12.27 7.06 5.51
N SER A 82 11.74 8.28 5.60
CA SER A 82 11.62 9.00 6.86
C SER A 82 10.21 8.82 7.41
N ASP A 83 10.11 8.56 8.70
CA ASP A 83 8.81 8.51 9.38
C ASP A 83 8.44 9.90 9.90
N SER A 84 7.24 10.02 10.48
CA SER A 84 6.75 11.28 11.02
C SER A 84 7.55 11.77 12.24
N GLY A 85 8.28 10.87 12.91
CA GLY A 85 9.14 11.19 14.03
C GLY A 85 10.54 11.64 13.63
N GLY A 86 10.86 11.70 12.33
CA GLY A 86 12.15 12.09 11.82
C GLY A 86 13.17 10.97 11.74
N ASN A 87 12.79 9.74 12.07
CA ASN A 87 13.66 8.58 11.94
C ASN A 87 13.75 8.15 10.48
N ARG A 88 14.93 7.68 10.07
CA ARG A 88 15.14 7.18 8.71
C ARG A 88 15.44 5.68 8.76
N GLU A 89 14.90 4.97 7.80
CA GLU A 89 15.08 3.52 7.66
C GLU A 89 15.32 3.19 6.20
N LEU A 90 16.29 2.32 5.94
CA LEU A 90 16.50 1.80 4.59
C LEU A 90 15.56 0.61 4.39
N ARG A 91 14.64 0.72 3.45
CA ARG A 91 13.60 -0.28 3.20
C ARG A 91 13.70 -0.87 1.81
N PRO A 92 13.48 -2.18 1.66
CA PRO A 92 13.30 -2.73 0.33
C PRO A 92 12.00 -2.23 -0.28
N VAL A 93 12.05 -1.92 -1.56
CA VAL A 93 10.89 -1.51 -2.35
C VAL A 93 10.55 -2.64 -3.29
N ILE A 94 9.30 -3.05 -3.29
CA ILE A 94 8.78 -4.04 -4.23
C ILE A 94 7.75 -3.40 -5.14
N LEU A 95 7.55 -4.00 -6.29
CA LEU A 95 6.53 -3.61 -7.25
C LEU A 95 5.47 -4.71 -7.24
N THR A 96 4.21 -4.33 -7.02
CA THR A 96 3.14 -5.32 -6.92
C THR A 96 1.83 -4.76 -7.47
N SER A 97 0.97 -5.65 -7.98
CA SER A 97 -0.37 -5.26 -8.40
C SER A 97 -1.23 -4.95 -7.18
N MET A 98 -2.01 -3.90 -7.28
CA MET A 98 -3.03 -3.55 -6.31
C MET A 98 -4.37 -3.50 -7.00
N ARG A 99 -5.39 -4.02 -6.34
CA ARG A 99 -6.76 -3.84 -6.76
C ARG A 99 -7.51 -3.08 -5.66
N LEU A 100 -8.13 -1.98 -6.05
CA LEU A 100 -8.86 -1.13 -5.13
C LEU A 100 -10.10 -0.59 -5.85
N GLY A 101 -11.27 -1.08 -5.44
CA GLY A 101 -12.48 -0.86 -6.20
C GLY A 101 -12.37 -1.53 -7.57
N ASP A 102 -12.70 -0.81 -8.62
CA ASP A 102 -12.60 -1.31 -9.99
C ASP A 102 -11.27 -0.98 -10.67
N VAL A 103 -10.34 -0.41 -9.93
CA VAL A 103 -9.04 -0.02 -10.46
C VAL A 103 -8.00 -1.06 -10.09
N ALA A 104 -7.27 -1.53 -11.08
CA ALA A 104 -6.11 -2.38 -10.90
C ALA A 104 -4.89 -1.62 -11.40
N ALA A 105 -3.85 -1.54 -10.60
CA ALA A 105 -2.64 -0.80 -10.94
C ALA A 105 -1.43 -1.44 -10.27
N GLU A 106 -0.27 -1.26 -10.89
CA GLU A 106 0.98 -1.67 -10.31
C GLU A 106 1.51 -0.54 -9.44
N ILE A 107 1.88 -0.84 -8.21
CA ILE A 107 2.35 0.16 -7.26
C ILE A 107 3.68 -0.24 -6.64
N GLU A 108 4.43 0.77 -6.22
CA GLU A 108 5.62 0.57 -5.41
C GLU A 108 5.21 0.51 -3.94
N VAL A 109 5.76 -0.45 -3.22
CA VAL A 109 5.49 -0.63 -1.80
C VAL A 109 6.80 -0.83 -1.06
N THR A 110 7.01 -0.07 0.01
CA THR A 110 8.14 -0.30 0.91
C THR A 110 7.74 -1.29 1.98
N LEU A 111 8.70 -2.12 2.40
CA LEU A 111 8.48 -3.09 3.45
C LEU A 111 9.20 -2.65 4.71
N THR A 112 8.54 -2.78 5.85
CA THR A 112 9.11 -2.43 7.14
C THR A 112 8.68 -3.40 8.21
N THR A 113 9.59 -3.72 9.13
CA THR A 113 9.28 -4.49 10.34
C THR A 113 9.20 -3.59 11.56
N ARG A 114 9.46 -2.31 11.35
CA ARG A 114 9.54 -1.32 12.41
C ARG A 114 8.16 -1.01 12.92
N GLU A 115 7.93 -1.19 14.21
CA GLU A 115 6.68 -0.93 14.91
C GLU A 115 5.48 -1.72 14.41
N THR A 116 4.57 -1.96 15.33
CA THR A 116 3.28 -2.54 15.01
C THR A 116 2.37 -1.42 14.50
N MET A 117 2.13 -1.39 13.21
CA MET A 117 1.17 -0.46 12.64
C MET A 117 -0.24 -0.95 12.94
N LEU A 118 -1.10 -0.05 13.40
CA LEU A 118 -2.52 -0.35 13.57
C LEU A 118 -3.13 -0.79 12.23
N PHE A 119 -2.80 -0.06 11.18
CA PHE A 119 -3.07 -0.48 9.81
C PHE A 119 -1.83 -1.17 9.27
N ARG A 120 -2.00 -2.36 8.73
CA ARG A 120 -0.87 -3.13 8.19
C ARG A 120 -0.37 -2.57 6.87
N MET A 121 -1.11 -1.65 6.27
CA MET A 121 -0.74 -1.00 5.03
C MET A 121 -1.05 0.49 5.09
N LEU A 122 -0.15 1.29 4.53
CA LEU A 122 -0.38 2.70 4.23
C LEU A 122 -0.41 2.87 2.72
N LEU A 123 -1.38 3.61 2.22
CA LEU A 123 -1.51 3.89 0.80
C LEU A 123 -0.97 5.30 0.54
N GLY A 124 0.14 5.37 -0.17
CA GLY A 124 0.86 6.62 -0.42
C GLY A 124 0.42 7.33 -1.70
N ARG A 125 0.93 8.55 -1.87
CA ARG A 125 0.54 9.44 -2.99
C ARG A 125 0.72 8.81 -4.36
N THR A 126 1.79 8.06 -4.58
CA THR A 126 2.07 7.50 -5.90
C THR A 126 1.03 6.49 -6.35
N ALA A 127 0.38 5.82 -5.40
CA ALA A 127 -0.70 4.89 -5.71
C ALA A 127 -2.04 5.59 -5.92
N ILE A 128 -2.19 6.79 -5.37
CA ILE A 128 -3.45 7.55 -5.38
C ILE A 128 -3.52 8.49 -6.57
N ASN A 129 -2.41 9.18 -6.83
CA ASN A 129 -2.37 10.27 -7.81
C ASN A 129 -2.72 9.78 -9.22
N GLY A 130 -3.67 10.46 -9.84
CA GLY A 130 -4.14 10.10 -11.17
C GLY A 130 -5.18 8.99 -11.21
N HIS A 131 -5.44 8.31 -10.10
CA HIS A 131 -6.40 7.20 -10.02
C HIS A 131 -7.59 7.49 -9.11
N TYR A 132 -7.38 8.30 -8.07
CA TYR A 132 -8.41 8.56 -7.05
C TYR A 132 -8.35 9.99 -6.54
N THR A 133 -9.49 10.45 -6.03
CA THR A 133 -9.54 11.58 -5.10
C THR A 133 -9.75 11.02 -3.68
N VAL A 134 -9.59 11.86 -2.67
CA VAL A 134 -9.72 11.43 -1.27
C VAL A 134 -10.70 12.30 -0.52
N ASN A 135 -11.66 11.67 0.13
CA ASN A 135 -12.55 12.32 1.09
C ASN A 135 -12.17 11.84 2.50
N PRO A 136 -11.46 12.66 3.28
CA PRO A 136 -10.96 12.21 4.58
C PRO A 136 -12.04 12.00 5.64
N ALA A 137 -13.26 12.43 5.37
CA ALA A 137 -14.38 12.25 6.29
C ALA A 137 -15.10 10.90 6.11
N ALA A 138 -14.81 10.16 5.05
CA ALA A 138 -15.50 8.91 4.71
C ALA A 138 -14.60 7.70 4.89
N SER A 139 -15.20 6.53 4.96
CA SER A 139 -14.49 5.24 5.08
C SER A 139 -15.11 4.24 4.12
N PHE A 140 -14.26 3.38 3.54
CA PHE A 140 -14.68 2.23 2.74
C PHE A 140 -15.62 2.58 1.59
N LEU A 141 -15.31 3.65 0.86
CA LEU A 141 -16.10 4.08 -0.28
C LEU A 141 -16.00 3.11 -1.46
N MET A 142 -14.93 2.34 -1.53
CA MET A 142 -14.70 1.36 -2.59
C MET A 142 -15.30 -0.02 -2.28
N GLY A 143 -15.99 -0.15 -1.18
CA GLY A 143 -16.64 -1.39 -0.77
C GLY A 143 -16.04 -1.97 0.52
N LYS A 144 -16.81 -2.82 1.16
CA LYS A 144 -16.43 -3.38 2.46
C LYS A 144 -15.32 -4.42 2.35
N ARG A 145 -15.24 -5.11 1.22
CA ARG A 145 -14.24 -6.17 0.96
C ARG A 145 -14.00 -6.28 -0.52
N GLN A 146 -12.80 -6.52 -0.87
CA GLN A 146 -12.39 -6.85 -2.22
C GLN A 146 -12.22 -8.35 -2.39
#